data_18cbd906f08b7f97c6f26c55d31468ad
#
_entry.id   18cbd906f08b7f97c6f26c55d31468ad
#
_cell.length_a   1.000
_cell.length_b   1.000
_cell.length_c   1.000
_cell.angle_alpha   90.00
_cell.angle_beta   90.00
_cell.angle_gamma   90.00
#
_symmetry.space_group_name_H-M   'P 1'
#
loop_
_entity.id
_entity.type
_entity.pdbx_description
1 polymer ?
#
loop_
_entity_poly.entity_id
_entity_poly.type
_entity_poly.pdbx_seq_one_letter_code
_entity_poly.pdbx_strand_id
1 'polypeptide(L)'
;MSFIPATLEIIGITLISQLLLEITIFESILLGTVLAAVSPAVVSPRMIKLIEERFGENHQVPKLILAGSSVDDIYVIVLFYTFLGLVGNNTFDFVSITMIPVTIILGVLLGIIVGLILSYILKKTNFKTAINILIIISSSFLMIGLENMLKDYISISSLLGIMVTGIVLLFRNKEKAKELSDGYNNLWIFFEIILFVLVGATVDFSYAINNGLMAILILIIGLLFRTLGVLLCLIKTKLTFKERLFTILAYIPKATVQASIGGIALSLGLSCGSIILTVSVISILITAPIGAILIDNLSSKLLDRTDL
;
A
#
# COMPACT_ATOMS: atom_id res chain seq x y z
N MET A 1 -9.67 8.92 -5.62
CA MET A 1 -8.65 7.95 -6.09
C MET A 1 -8.11 7.07 -4.97
N SER A 2 -7.99 7.57 -3.75
CA SER A 2 -7.36 6.85 -2.63
C SER A 2 -8.24 5.80 -1.93
N PHE A 3 -9.57 5.95 -1.92
CA PHE A 3 -10.46 5.07 -1.15
C PHE A 3 -11.42 4.26 -2.02
N ILE A 4 -12.07 4.90 -2.99
CA ILE A 4 -13.14 4.27 -3.79
C ILE A 4 -12.62 3.07 -4.59
N PRO A 5 -11.47 3.13 -5.30
CA PRO A 5 -10.98 1.98 -6.05
C PRO A 5 -10.68 0.78 -5.15
N ALA A 6 -10.02 1.02 -3.99
CA ALA A 6 -9.71 -0.04 -3.03
C ALA A 6 -10.98 -0.63 -2.42
N THR A 7 -11.94 0.20 -2.00
CA THR A 7 -13.20 -0.27 -1.42
C THR A 7 -13.98 -1.17 -2.39
N LEU A 8 -14.10 -0.75 -3.67
CA LEU A 8 -14.78 -1.56 -4.67
C LEU A 8 -14.03 -2.86 -4.95
N GLU A 9 -12.70 -2.83 -5.01
CA GLU A 9 -11.90 -4.04 -5.15
C GLU A 9 -12.11 -5.01 -3.98
N ILE A 10 -12.09 -4.52 -2.73
CA ILE A 10 -12.38 -5.32 -1.54
C ILE A 10 -13.75 -5.97 -1.66
N ILE A 11 -14.78 -5.22 -2.05
CA ILE A 11 -16.13 -5.74 -2.23
C ILE A 11 -16.15 -6.84 -3.31
N GLY A 12 -15.53 -6.60 -4.46
CA GLY A 12 -15.48 -7.57 -5.56
C GLY A 12 -14.77 -8.87 -5.16
N ILE A 13 -13.63 -8.74 -4.49
CA ILE A 13 -12.86 -9.89 -3.99
C ILE A 13 -13.66 -10.64 -2.92
N THR A 14 -14.28 -9.93 -1.98
CA THR A 14 -15.08 -10.54 -0.93
C THR A 14 -16.22 -11.41 -1.50
N LEU A 15 -16.94 -10.88 -2.48
CA LEU A 15 -18.06 -11.59 -3.09
C LEU A 15 -17.62 -12.87 -3.81
N ILE A 16 -16.52 -12.79 -4.57
CA ILE A 16 -16.09 -13.92 -5.39
C ILE A 16 -15.29 -14.96 -4.59
N SER A 17 -14.49 -14.53 -3.61
CA SER A 17 -13.67 -15.46 -2.83
C SER A 17 -14.48 -16.38 -1.94
N GLN A 18 -15.60 -15.92 -1.39
CA GLN A 18 -16.54 -16.79 -0.68
C GLN A 18 -17.06 -17.94 -1.56
N LEU A 19 -17.34 -17.66 -2.84
CA LEU A 19 -17.88 -18.65 -3.77
C LEU A 19 -16.81 -19.62 -4.25
N LEU A 20 -15.55 -19.16 -4.40
CA LEU A 20 -14.50 -19.96 -5.01
C LEU A 20 -13.61 -20.69 -4.00
N LEU A 21 -13.43 -20.15 -2.79
CA LEU A 21 -12.46 -20.64 -1.80
C LEU A 21 -13.13 -21.23 -0.54
N GLU A 22 -14.45 -21.22 -0.45
CA GLU A 22 -15.21 -21.74 0.71
C GLU A 22 -14.75 -21.15 2.06
N ILE A 23 -14.31 -19.88 2.05
CA ILE A 23 -13.88 -19.14 3.24
C ILE A 23 -15.00 -18.26 3.78
N THR A 24 -14.90 -17.89 5.06
CA THR A 24 -15.89 -17.03 5.72
C THR A 24 -15.87 -15.61 5.15
N ILE A 25 -16.93 -14.83 5.42
CA ILE A 25 -17.03 -13.46 4.95
C ILE A 25 -15.88 -12.58 5.48
N PHE A 26 -15.46 -12.76 6.74
CA PHE A 26 -14.38 -12.00 7.33
C PHE A 26 -13.02 -12.36 6.74
N GLU A 27 -12.77 -13.65 6.50
CA GLU A 27 -11.57 -14.12 5.80
C GLU A 27 -11.53 -13.60 4.35
N SER A 28 -12.69 -13.53 3.69
CA SER A 28 -12.84 -12.97 2.34
C SER A 28 -12.56 -11.46 2.31
N ILE A 29 -13.05 -10.71 3.30
CA ILE A 29 -12.75 -9.29 3.44
C ILE A 29 -11.26 -9.09 3.73
N LEU A 30 -10.68 -9.92 4.60
CA LEU A 30 -9.25 -9.88 4.92
C LEU A 30 -8.40 -10.12 3.66
N LEU A 31 -8.74 -11.13 2.85
CA LEU A 31 -8.11 -11.35 1.54
C LEU A 31 -8.28 -10.12 0.63
N GLY A 32 -9.48 -9.55 0.59
CA GLY A 32 -9.77 -8.34 -0.18
C GLY A 32 -8.91 -7.16 0.22
N THR A 33 -8.72 -6.94 1.53
CA THR A 33 -7.86 -5.86 2.02
C THR A 33 -6.39 -6.08 1.63
N VAL A 34 -5.88 -7.30 1.70
CA VAL A 34 -4.50 -7.59 1.26
C VAL A 34 -4.30 -7.28 -0.22
N LEU A 35 -5.27 -7.65 -1.07
CA LEU A 35 -5.15 -7.48 -2.52
C LEU A 35 -5.44 -6.06 -3.00
N ALA A 36 -6.19 -5.26 -2.25
CA ALA A 36 -6.70 -3.98 -2.73
C ALA A 36 -5.66 -2.85 -2.84
N ALA A 37 -4.45 -2.96 -2.31
CA ALA A 37 -3.42 -1.94 -2.43
C ALA A 37 -2.78 -1.91 -3.82
N VAL A 38 -2.44 -0.70 -4.29
CA VAL A 38 -1.57 -0.48 -5.46
C VAL A 38 -0.13 -0.41 -5.01
N SER A 39 0.80 -0.99 -5.75
CA SER A 39 2.20 -0.98 -5.37
C SER A 39 2.90 0.36 -5.64
N PRO A 40 3.32 1.11 -4.61
CA PRO A 40 4.14 2.30 -4.80
C PRO A 40 5.51 1.97 -5.40
N ALA A 41 6.09 0.81 -5.08
CA ALA A 41 7.39 0.39 -5.60
C ALA A 41 7.41 0.30 -7.13
N VAL A 42 6.30 -0.13 -7.73
CA VAL A 42 6.17 -0.20 -9.19
C VAL A 42 5.76 1.14 -9.80
N VAL A 43 4.82 1.83 -9.17
CA VAL A 43 4.16 3.03 -9.72
C VAL A 43 4.97 4.29 -9.48
N SER A 44 5.47 4.52 -8.25
CA SER A 44 6.07 5.81 -7.87
C SER A 44 7.30 6.18 -8.69
N PRO A 45 8.29 5.31 -8.92
CA PRO A 45 9.46 5.67 -9.72
C PRO A 45 9.08 6.06 -11.16
N ARG A 46 8.09 5.35 -11.73
CA ARG A 46 7.60 5.61 -13.09
C ARG A 46 6.85 6.93 -13.19
N MET A 47 6.00 7.24 -12.19
CA MET A 47 5.29 8.52 -12.15
C MET A 47 6.25 9.69 -11.95
N ILE A 48 7.28 9.55 -11.11
CA ILE A 48 8.33 10.57 -10.93
C ILE A 48 9.06 10.82 -12.25
N LYS A 49 9.48 9.75 -12.95
CA LYS A 49 10.11 9.86 -14.26
C LYS A 49 9.21 10.60 -15.27
N LEU A 50 7.92 10.27 -15.34
CA LEU A 50 6.97 10.94 -16.24
C LEU A 50 6.76 12.41 -15.88
N ILE A 51 6.81 12.78 -14.59
CA ILE A 51 6.78 14.18 -14.15
C ILE A 51 8.04 14.93 -14.63
N GLU A 52 9.21 14.32 -14.50
CA GLU A 52 10.49 14.90 -14.95
C GLU A 52 10.52 15.07 -16.48
N GLU A 53 9.98 14.09 -17.23
CA GLU A 53 9.87 14.10 -18.68
C GLU A 53 8.67 14.90 -19.22
N ARG A 54 7.85 15.50 -18.33
CA ARG A 54 6.66 16.34 -18.62
C ARG A 54 5.55 15.63 -19.38
N PHE A 55 5.37 14.34 -19.18
CA PHE A 55 4.22 13.62 -19.71
C PHE A 55 2.97 13.86 -18.84
N GLY A 56 1.82 14.12 -19.48
CA GLY A 56 0.53 14.34 -18.80
C GLY A 56 0.51 15.56 -17.87
N GLU A 57 1.35 16.55 -18.11
CA GLU A 57 1.49 17.76 -17.29
C GLU A 57 0.21 18.62 -17.31
N ASN A 58 -0.47 18.72 -18.47
CA ASN A 58 -1.68 19.52 -18.65
C ASN A 58 -2.78 19.20 -17.62
N HIS A 59 -2.99 17.94 -17.32
CA HIS A 59 -3.96 17.49 -16.33
C HIS A 59 -3.31 16.87 -15.09
N GLN A 60 -1.98 16.98 -14.95
CA GLN A 60 -1.19 16.48 -13.82
C GLN A 60 -1.44 15.00 -13.51
N VAL A 61 -1.62 14.17 -14.55
CA VAL A 61 -2.00 12.75 -14.42
C VAL A 61 -1.02 11.95 -13.58
N PRO A 62 0.33 12.03 -13.78
CA PRO A 62 1.26 11.29 -12.94
C PRO A 62 1.23 11.75 -11.47
N LYS A 63 1.02 13.03 -11.19
CA LYS A 63 0.90 13.55 -9.82
C LYS A 63 -0.38 13.05 -9.15
N LEU A 64 -1.49 12.99 -9.89
CA LEU A 64 -2.76 12.44 -9.40
C LEU A 64 -2.61 10.96 -9.02
N ILE A 65 -1.95 10.16 -9.87
CA ILE A 65 -1.70 8.75 -9.63
C ILE A 65 -0.79 8.56 -8.41
N LEU A 66 0.31 9.31 -8.32
CA LEU A 66 1.26 9.25 -7.21
C LEU A 66 0.60 9.58 -5.86
N ALA A 67 -0.18 10.67 -5.82
CA ALA A 67 -0.90 11.06 -4.60
C ALA A 67 -1.98 10.04 -4.23
N GLY A 68 -2.72 9.52 -5.21
CA GLY A 68 -3.79 8.55 -4.98
C GLY A 68 -3.26 7.21 -4.47
N SER A 69 -2.20 6.66 -5.06
CA SER A 69 -1.60 5.39 -4.66
C SER A 69 -0.95 5.45 -3.28
N SER A 70 -0.32 6.57 -2.90
CA SER A 70 0.30 6.71 -1.58
C SER A 70 -0.70 6.68 -0.42
N VAL A 71 -1.91 7.26 -0.61
CA VAL A 71 -2.96 7.25 0.41
C VAL A 71 -3.75 5.94 0.41
N ASP A 72 -3.84 5.27 -0.74
CA ASP A 72 -4.48 3.96 -0.93
C ASP A 72 -3.89 2.90 0.02
N ASP A 73 -2.56 2.84 0.11
CA ASP A 73 -1.85 1.89 0.98
C ASP A 73 -2.23 2.04 2.45
N ILE A 74 -2.29 3.29 2.94
CA ILE A 74 -2.63 3.56 4.34
C ILE A 74 -4.03 3.07 4.64
N TYR A 75 -4.99 3.40 3.78
CA TYR A 75 -6.37 3.00 3.91
C TYR A 75 -6.51 1.47 3.98
N VAL A 76 -5.86 0.78 3.07
CA VAL A 76 -5.89 -0.68 2.96
C VAL A 76 -5.23 -1.34 4.17
N ILE A 77 -4.07 -0.84 4.63
CA ILE A 77 -3.38 -1.38 5.80
C ILE A 77 -4.22 -1.21 7.07
N VAL A 78 -4.87 -0.06 7.26
CA VAL A 78 -5.76 0.17 8.41
C VAL A 78 -6.94 -0.82 8.38
N LEU A 79 -7.57 -1.01 7.22
CA LEU A 79 -8.65 -1.99 7.07
C LEU A 79 -8.15 -3.42 7.31
N PHE A 80 -6.97 -3.78 6.80
CA PHE A 80 -6.37 -5.10 7.02
C PHE A 80 -6.24 -5.42 8.51
N TYR A 81 -5.61 -4.55 9.30
CA TYR A 81 -5.44 -4.80 10.73
C TYR A 81 -6.77 -4.81 11.48
N THR A 82 -7.74 -4.03 11.05
CA THR A 82 -9.09 -4.05 11.62
C THR A 82 -9.76 -5.41 11.41
N PHE A 83 -9.79 -5.91 10.18
CA PHE A 83 -10.42 -7.19 9.87
C PHE A 83 -9.61 -8.39 10.38
N LEU A 84 -8.28 -8.26 10.46
CA LEU A 84 -7.41 -9.25 11.08
C LEU A 84 -7.80 -9.51 12.54
N GLY A 85 -8.07 -8.46 13.30
CA GLY A 85 -8.56 -8.57 14.68
C GLY A 85 -9.93 -9.27 14.79
N LEU A 86 -10.81 -9.05 13.80
CA LEU A 86 -12.13 -9.70 13.77
C LEU A 86 -12.05 -11.20 13.43
N VAL A 87 -11.18 -11.59 12.51
CA VAL A 87 -10.97 -13.01 12.14
C VAL A 87 -10.37 -13.78 13.32
N GLY A 88 -9.41 -13.18 14.05
CA GLY A 88 -8.75 -13.84 15.19
C GLY A 88 -9.65 -14.10 16.38
N ASN A 89 -10.68 -13.28 16.61
CA ASN A 89 -11.55 -13.36 17.79
C ASN A 89 -12.88 -14.08 17.57
N ASN A 90 -13.22 -14.46 16.33
CA ASN A 90 -14.51 -15.08 15.93
C ASN A 90 -15.78 -14.35 16.42
N THR A 91 -15.66 -13.12 16.91
CA THR A 91 -16.79 -12.33 17.40
C THR A 91 -16.84 -11.01 16.63
N PHE A 92 -18.04 -10.69 16.13
CA PHE A 92 -18.31 -9.38 15.51
C PHE A 92 -18.35 -8.33 16.62
N ASP A 93 -17.26 -7.61 16.81
CA ASP A 93 -17.23 -6.49 17.73
C ASP A 93 -17.41 -5.17 16.97
N PHE A 94 -18.61 -4.62 17.07
CA PHE A 94 -18.95 -3.32 16.48
C PHE A 94 -18.06 -2.19 17.04
N VAL A 95 -17.55 -2.35 18.26
CA VAL A 95 -16.66 -1.41 18.93
C VAL A 95 -15.34 -1.31 18.16
N SER A 96 -14.80 -2.43 17.67
CA SER A 96 -13.54 -2.44 16.87
C SER A 96 -13.66 -1.60 15.60
N ILE A 97 -14.81 -1.63 14.91
CA ILE A 97 -15.03 -0.81 13.71
C ILE A 97 -15.14 0.69 14.07
N THR A 98 -15.82 1.02 15.16
CA THR A 98 -15.95 2.41 15.62
C THR A 98 -14.63 2.98 16.13
N MET A 99 -13.67 2.14 16.51
CA MET A 99 -12.33 2.54 16.94
C MET A 99 -11.38 2.87 15.78
N ILE A 100 -11.72 2.53 14.51
CA ILE A 100 -10.85 2.85 13.35
C ILE A 100 -10.52 4.36 13.28
N PRO A 101 -11.49 5.29 13.34
CA PRO A 101 -11.18 6.72 13.32
C PRO A 101 -10.28 7.16 14.49
N VAL A 102 -10.47 6.57 15.66
CA VAL A 102 -9.66 6.85 16.85
C VAL A 102 -8.22 6.39 16.62
N THR A 103 -8.03 5.17 16.11
CA THR A 103 -6.72 4.61 15.76
C THR A 103 -5.97 5.50 14.76
N ILE A 104 -6.67 6.00 13.75
CA ILE A 104 -6.10 6.93 12.76
C ILE A 104 -5.68 8.25 13.43
N ILE A 105 -6.54 8.87 14.22
CA ILE A 105 -6.25 10.14 14.90
C ILE A 105 -5.06 9.99 15.85
N LEU A 106 -5.03 8.92 16.65
CA LEU A 106 -3.92 8.67 17.57
C LEU A 106 -2.61 8.41 16.82
N GLY A 107 -2.64 7.68 15.71
CA GLY A 107 -1.48 7.49 14.84
C GLY A 107 -0.95 8.82 14.28
N VAL A 108 -1.84 9.68 13.78
CA VAL A 108 -1.48 11.02 13.30
C VAL A 108 -0.85 11.87 14.41
N LEU A 109 -1.46 11.92 15.60
CA LEU A 109 -0.94 12.68 16.74
C LEU A 109 0.46 12.17 17.17
N LEU A 110 0.62 10.84 17.28
CA LEU A 110 1.90 10.23 17.59
C LEU A 110 2.96 10.63 16.55
N GLY A 111 2.62 10.56 15.25
CA GLY A 111 3.51 10.93 14.17
C GLY A 111 3.90 12.41 14.17
N ILE A 112 2.98 13.31 14.52
CA ILE A 112 3.29 14.74 14.67
C ILE A 112 4.27 14.94 15.83
N ILE A 113 4.02 14.35 16.99
CA ILE A 113 4.89 14.48 18.17
C ILE A 113 6.31 13.99 17.86
N VAL A 114 6.43 12.75 17.34
CA VAL A 114 7.73 12.16 17.00
C VAL A 114 8.41 12.96 15.90
N GLY A 115 7.68 13.40 14.87
CA GLY A 115 8.21 14.22 13.78
C GLY A 115 8.76 15.57 14.26
N LEU A 116 8.10 16.22 15.20
CA LEU A 116 8.59 17.48 15.81
C LEU A 116 9.85 17.25 16.62
N ILE A 117 9.90 16.18 17.43
CA ILE A 117 11.09 15.81 18.22
C ILE A 117 12.28 15.51 17.28
N LEU A 118 12.06 14.66 16.26
CA LEU A 118 13.09 14.33 15.30
C LEU A 118 13.57 15.56 14.51
N SER A 119 12.66 16.41 14.07
CA SER A 119 13.00 17.66 13.39
C SER A 119 13.89 18.57 14.25
N TYR A 120 13.62 18.64 15.56
CA TYR A 120 14.46 19.39 16.49
C TYR A 120 15.84 18.76 16.65
N ILE A 121 15.93 17.44 16.83
CA ILE A 121 17.19 16.69 16.95
C ILE A 121 18.01 16.86 15.68
N LEU A 122 17.45 16.59 14.51
CA LEU A 122 18.12 16.67 13.22
C LEU A 122 18.62 18.08 12.87
N LYS A 123 17.94 19.11 13.38
CA LYS A 123 18.38 20.50 13.20
C LYS A 123 19.54 20.89 14.12
N LYS A 124 19.56 20.32 15.34
CA LYS A 124 20.56 20.65 16.35
C LYS A 124 21.87 19.84 16.17
N THR A 125 21.77 18.67 15.56
CA THR A 125 22.90 17.74 15.38
C THR A 125 23.37 17.75 13.93
N ASN A 126 24.70 17.88 13.72
CA ASN A 126 25.31 17.77 12.40
C ASN A 126 25.79 16.34 12.12
N PHE A 127 24.93 15.34 12.40
CA PHE A 127 25.25 13.96 12.12
C PHE A 127 25.25 13.66 10.61
N LYS A 128 26.06 12.67 10.22
CA LYS A 128 26.04 12.13 8.85
C LYS A 128 24.65 11.55 8.53
N THR A 129 24.25 11.59 7.28
CA THR A 129 22.94 11.12 6.79
C THR A 129 22.62 9.70 7.25
N ALA A 130 23.61 8.79 7.25
CA ALA A 130 23.43 7.42 7.73
C ALA A 130 23.01 7.35 9.22
N ILE A 131 23.59 8.19 10.10
CA ILE A 131 23.22 8.24 11.52
C ILE A 131 21.80 8.79 11.67
N ASN A 132 21.44 9.82 10.91
CA ASN A 132 20.09 10.38 10.92
C ASN A 132 19.05 9.35 10.48
N ILE A 133 19.34 8.55 9.45
CA ILE A 133 18.48 7.45 8.99
C ILE A 133 18.32 6.41 10.10
N LEU A 134 19.40 6.00 10.77
CA LEU A 134 19.33 5.05 11.89
C LEU A 134 18.47 5.58 13.04
N ILE A 135 18.58 6.87 13.38
CA ILE A 135 17.73 7.50 14.42
C ILE A 135 16.24 7.41 14.02
N ILE A 136 15.91 7.70 12.75
CA ILE A 136 14.52 7.65 12.27
C ILE A 136 14.02 6.21 12.25
N ILE A 137 14.81 5.24 11.78
CA ILE A 137 14.46 3.81 11.81
C ILE A 137 14.24 3.35 13.25
N SER A 138 15.14 3.70 14.17
CA SER A 138 15.00 3.35 15.58
C SER A 138 13.74 3.94 16.20
N SER A 139 13.42 5.21 15.89
CA SER A 139 12.17 5.82 16.34
C SER A 139 10.93 5.13 15.77
N SER A 140 11.00 4.67 14.51
CA SER A 140 9.91 3.90 13.88
C SER A 140 9.68 2.56 14.58
N PHE A 141 10.74 1.83 14.93
CA PHE A 141 10.63 0.60 15.73
C PHE A 141 10.09 0.87 17.14
N LEU A 142 10.48 1.98 17.77
CA LEU A 142 9.91 2.38 19.06
C LEU A 142 8.41 2.66 18.96
N MET A 143 7.95 3.29 17.88
CA MET A 143 6.51 3.52 17.65
C MET A 143 5.75 2.19 17.47
N ILE A 144 6.30 1.23 16.72
CA ILE A 144 5.72 -0.12 16.56
C ILE A 144 5.73 -0.86 17.91
N GLY A 145 6.81 -0.76 18.68
CA GLY A 145 6.90 -1.31 20.02
C GLY A 145 5.85 -0.74 20.97
N LEU A 146 5.61 0.59 20.90
CA LEU A 146 4.58 1.28 21.68
C LEU A 146 3.17 0.79 21.30
N GLU A 147 2.87 0.66 20.01
CA GLU A 147 1.61 0.09 19.51
C GLU A 147 1.39 -1.31 20.11
N ASN A 148 2.40 -2.19 20.02
CA ASN A 148 2.32 -3.56 20.56
C ASN A 148 2.12 -3.61 22.09
N MET A 149 2.71 -2.67 22.83
CA MET A 149 2.54 -2.59 24.29
C MET A 149 1.16 -2.07 24.69
N LEU A 150 0.57 -1.19 23.87
CA LEU A 150 -0.71 -0.54 24.17
C LEU A 150 -1.92 -1.21 23.52
N LYS A 151 -1.73 -2.21 22.66
CA LYS A 151 -2.79 -2.83 21.85
C LYS A 151 -4.00 -3.32 22.65
N ASP A 152 -3.78 -3.75 23.90
CA ASP A 152 -4.85 -4.27 24.78
C ASP A 152 -5.65 -3.14 25.46
N TYR A 153 -5.17 -1.89 25.41
CA TYR A 153 -5.78 -0.72 26.02
C TYR A 153 -6.27 0.30 25.00
N ILE A 154 -5.41 0.61 24.02
CA ILE A 154 -5.66 1.66 23.03
C ILE A 154 -5.08 1.20 21.69
N SER A 155 -5.91 1.24 20.66
CA SER A 155 -5.46 0.97 19.29
C SER A 155 -4.80 2.22 18.68
N ILE A 156 -3.54 2.12 18.27
CA ILE A 156 -2.77 3.21 17.65
C ILE A 156 -2.21 2.68 16.32
N SER A 157 -2.26 3.45 15.25
CA SER A 157 -1.60 3.08 13.99
C SER A 157 -0.19 3.65 13.92
N SER A 158 0.83 2.86 14.29
CA SER A 158 2.24 3.26 14.21
C SER A 158 2.69 3.51 12.77
N LEU A 159 2.23 2.70 11.81
CA LEU A 159 2.57 2.89 10.39
C LEU A 159 2.10 4.24 9.85
N LEU A 160 0.87 4.64 10.19
CA LEU A 160 0.36 5.97 9.88
C LEU A 160 1.19 7.05 10.58
N GLY A 161 1.54 6.82 11.85
CA GLY A 161 2.41 7.72 12.61
C GLY A 161 3.78 7.90 11.97
N ILE A 162 4.42 6.82 11.51
CA ILE A 162 5.71 6.87 10.79
C ILE A 162 5.59 7.71 9.52
N MET A 163 4.52 7.53 8.73
CA MET A 163 4.28 8.34 7.55
C MET A 163 4.10 9.83 7.90
N VAL A 164 3.30 10.15 8.91
CA VAL A 164 3.10 11.52 9.37
C VAL A 164 4.41 12.14 9.89
N THR A 165 5.25 11.34 10.54
CA THR A 165 6.61 11.76 10.93
C THR A 165 7.41 12.24 9.72
N GLY A 166 7.40 11.49 8.62
CA GLY A 166 8.05 11.89 7.36
C GLY A 166 7.46 13.18 6.79
N ILE A 167 6.15 13.34 6.82
CA ILE A 167 5.46 14.56 6.38
C ILE A 167 5.90 15.77 7.23
N VAL A 168 5.96 15.63 8.55
CA VAL A 168 6.41 16.70 9.46
C VAL A 168 7.87 17.09 9.19
N LEU A 169 8.74 16.12 8.97
CA LEU A 169 10.14 16.37 8.60
C LEU A 169 10.24 17.15 7.28
N LEU A 170 9.43 16.79 6.29
CA LEU A 170 9.37 17.48 4.99
C LEU A 170 8.94 18.95 5.14
N PHE A 171 7.89 19.21 5.93
CA PHE A 171 7.42 20.58 6.18
C PHE A 171 8.40 21.42 6.99
N ARG A 172 9.16 20.81 7.89
CA ARG A 172 10.11 21.51 8.76
C ARG A 172 11.46 21.82 8.11
N ASN A 173 11.94 20.92 7.26
CA ASN A 173 13.22 21.07 6.55
C ASN A 173 13.22 20.24 5.26
N LYS A 174 12.82 20.88 4.17
CA LYS A 174 12.65 20.23 2.86
C LYS A 174 13.97 19.66 2.31
N GLU A 175 15.09 20.39 2.47
CA GLU A 175 16.40 19.94 1.97
C GLU A 175 16.87 18.68 2.70
N LYS A 176 16.78 18.69 4.04
CA LYS A 176 17.17 17.55 4.87
C LYS A 176 16.27 16.34 4.64
N ALA A 177 14.97 16.57 4.45
CA ALA A 177 14.03 15.52 4.12
C ALA A 177 14.35 14.87 2.77
N LYS A 178 14.78 15.66 1.77
CA LYS A 178 15.20 15.12 0.47
C LYS A 178 16.48 14.28 0.61
N GLU A 179 17.51 14.79 1.31
CA GLU A 179 18.74 14.05 1.59
C GLU A 179 18.46 12.70 2.28
N LEU A 180 17.54 12.68 3.26
CA LEU A 180 17.12 11.47 3.94
C LEU A 180 16.36 10.52 3.00
N SER A 181 15.47 11.04 2.16
CA SER A 181 14.73 10.26 1.18
C SER A 181 15.66 9.55 0.20
N ASP A 182 16.69 10.24 -0.29
CA ASP A 182 17.69 9.64 -1.19
C ASP A 182 18.47 8.51 -0.48
N GLY A 183 18.81 8.71 0.80
CA GLY A 183 19.44 7.68 1.62
C GLY A 183 18.52 6.45 1.86
N TYR A 184 17.23 6.68 2.10
CA TYR A 184 16.24 5.60 2.22
C TYR A 184 16.05 4.83 0.92
N ASN A 185 16.08 5.50 -0.24
CA ASN A 185 15.98 4.83 -1.54
C ASN A 185 17.12 3.82 -1.76
N ASN A 186 18.34 4.15 -1.34
CA ASN A 186 19.47 3.22 -1.43
C ASN A 186 19.27 1.98 -0.53
N LEU A 187 18.74 2.17 0.68
CA LEU A 187 18.41 1.07 1.58
C LEU A 187 17.24 0.25 1.04
N TRP A 188 16.25 0.89 0.44
CA TRP A 188 15.07 0.23 -0.11
C TRP A 188 15.42 -0.82 -1.16
N ILE A 189 16.34 -0.50 -2.08
CA ILE A 189 16.78 -1.44 -3.13
C ILE A 189 17.26 -2.77 -2.52
N PHE A 190 18.02 -2.70 -1.42
CA PHE A 190 18.50 -3.90 -0.72
C PHE A 190 17.39 -4.65 0.01
N PHE A 191 16.57 -3.93 0.78
CA PHE A 191 15.49 -4.55 1.55
C PHE A 191 14.36 -5.07 0.68
N GLU A 192 14.10 -4.46 -0.46
CA GLU A 192 13.12 -4.94 -1.44
C GLU A 192 13.48 -6.34 -1.96
N ILE A 193 14.74 -6.56 -2.31
CA ILE A 193 15.21 -7.89 -2.76
C ILE A 193 14.99 -8.92 -1.65
N ILE A 194 15.39 -8.61 -0.42
CA ILE A 194 15.19 -9.50 0.74
C ILE A 194 13.72 -9.80 0.95
N LEU A 195 12.86 -8.77 0.92
CA LEU A 195 11.41 -8.92 1.10
C LEU A 195 10.84 -9.92 0.08
N PHE A 196 11.11 -9.71 -1.21
CA PHE A 196 10.56 -10.59 -2.25
C PHE A 196 11.12 -12.01 -2.19
N VAL A 197 12.40 -12.20 -1.85
CA VAL A 197 13.00 -13.52 -1.66
C VAL A 197 12.34 -14.24 -0.48
N LEU A 198 12.20 -13.59 0.66
CA LEU A 198 11.58 -14.20 1.85
C LEU A 198 10.11 -14.55 1.61
N VAL A 199 9.35 -13.63 1.03
CA VAL A 199 7.93 -13.89 0.71
C VAL A 199 7.81 -15.03 -0.31
N GLY A 200 8.64 -15.06 -1.34
CA GLY A 200 8.66 -16.17 -2.30
C GLY A 200 9.00 -17.51 -1.66
N ALA A 201 9.91 -17.54 -0.69
CA ALA A 201 10.31 -18.76 0.02
C ALA A 201 9.21 -19.32 0.96
N THR A 202 8.23 -18.51 1.36
CA THR A 202 7.13 -18.95 2.24
C THR A 202 5.90 -19.48 1.47
N VAL A 203 5.91 -19.43 0.14
CA VAL A 203 4.79 -19.89 -0.69
C VAL A 203 4.69 -21.40 -0.72
N ASP A 204 3.50 -21.92 -0.49
CA ASP A 204 3.17 -23.32 -0.74
C ASP A 204 2.90 -23.55 -2.24
N PHE A 205 3.91 -24.10 -2.94
CA PHE A 205 3.82 -24.39 -4.38
C PHE A 205 2.72 -25.39 -4.71
N SER A 206 2.48 -26.39 -3.84
CA SER A 206 1.41 -27.37 -4.06
C SER A 206 0.05 -26.70 -4.03
N TYR A 207 -0.17 -25.81 -3.07
CA TYR A 207 -1.40 -25.02 -2.99
C TYR A 207 -1.54 -24.08 -4.19
N ALA A 208 -0.44 -23.44 -4.61
CA ALA A 208 -0.44 -22.51 -5.74
C ALA A 208 -0.78 -23.21 -7.07
N ILE A 209 -0.31 -24.45 -7.30
CA ILE A 209 -0.63 -25.22 -8.50
C ILE A 209 -2.11 -25.65 -8.47
N ASN A 210 -2.60 -26.13 -7.34
CA ASN A 210 -3.97 -26.66 -7.24
C ASN A 210 -5.03 -25.55 -7.27
N ASN A 211 -4.75 -24.39 -6.69
CA ASN A 211 -5.71 -23.29 -6.55
C ASN A 211 -5.36 -22.05 -7.39
N GLY A 212 -4.31 -22.12 -8.20
CA GLY A 212 -3.82 -20.97 -8.98
C GLY A 212 -4.87 -20.38 -9.93
N LEU A 213 -5.69 -21.23 -10.56
CA LEU A 213 -6.79 -20.76 -11.42
C LEU A 213 -7.82 -19.93 -10.63
N MET A 214 -8.19 -20.37 -9.43
CA MET A 214 -9.11 -19.64 -8.55
C MET A 214 -8.51 -18.30 -8.12
N ALA A 215 -7.22 -18.30 -7.76
CA ALA A 215 -6.50 -17.08 -7.42
C ALA A 215 -6.48 -16.07 -8.58
N ILE A 216 -6.26 -16.53 -9.81
CA ILE A 216 -6.28 -15.69 -11.02
C ILE A 216 -7.69 -15.13 -11.26
N LEU A 217 -8.73 -15.92 -11.12
CA LEU A 217 -10.10 -15.46 -11.27
C LEU A 217 -10.47 -14.39 -10.23
N ILE A 218 -10.10 -14.59 -8.96
CA ILE A 218 -10.30 -13.61 -7.90
C ILE A 218 -9.56 -12.31 -8.24
N LEU A 219 -8.32 -12.41 -8.69
CA LEU A 219 -7.52 -11.26 -9.09
C LEU A 219 -8.17 -10.48 -10.25
N ILE A 220 -8.61 -11.17 -11.31
CA ILE A 220 -9.25 -10.53 -12.47
C ILE A 220 -10.52 -9.79 -12.04
N ILE A 221 -11.37 -10.43 -11.24
CA ILE A 221 -12.61 -9.81 -10.75
C ILE A 221 -12.29 -8.62 -9.85
N GLY A 222 -11.32 -8.76 -8.93
CA GLY A 222 -10.85 -7.65 -8.11
C GLY A 222 -10.40 -6.46 -8.95
N LEU A 223 -9.58 -6.69 -9.98
CA LEU A 223 -9.12 -5.65 -10.90
C LEU A 223 -10.25 -5.02 -11.73
N LEU A 224 -11.30 -5.78 -12.10
CA LEU A 224 -12.49 -5.21 -12.75
C LEU A 224 -13.22 -4.24 -11.81
N PHE A 225 -13.45 -4.63 -10.56
CA PHE A 225 -14.06 -3.75 -9.56
C PHE A 225 -13.18 -2.54 -9.26
N ARG A 226 -11.85 -2.72 -9.20
CA ARG A 226 -10.91 -1.60 -9.07
C ARG A 226 -11.00 -0.64 -10.24
N THR A 227 -11.06 -1.17 -11.47
CA THR A 227 -11.23 -0.37 -12.68
C THR A 227 -12.51 0.46 -12.63
N LEU A 228 -13.62 -0.12 -12.20
CA LEU A 228 -14.87 0.61 -11.97
C LEU A 228 -14.68 1.73 -10.96
N GLY A 229 -13.97 1.47 -9.85
CA GLY A 229 -13.66 2.47 -8.83
C GLY A 229 -12.83 3.63 -9.34
N VAL A 230 -11.81 3.35 -10.14
CA VAL A 230 -11.00 4.38 -10.80
C VAL A 230 -11.87 5.20 -11.75
N LEU A 231 -12.66 4.56 -12.61
CA LEU A 231 -13.56 5.25 -13.54
C LEU A 231 -14.56 6.15 -12.80
N LEU A 232 -15.17 5.68 -11.73
CA LEU A 232 -16.09 6.49 -10.91
C LEU A 232 -15.40 7.76 -10.37
N CYS A 233 -14.16 7.65 -9.92
CA CYS A 233 -13.39 8.81 -9.46
C CYS A 233 -13.09 9.82 -10.59
N LEU A 234 -13.01 9.35 -11.83
CA LEU A 234 -12.62 10.16 -12.99
C LEU A 234 -13.80 10.76 -13.77
N ILE A 235 -15.07 10.43 -13.44
CA ILE A 235 -16.27 10.85 -14.19
C ILE A 235 -16.33 12.37 -14.37
N LYS A 236 -16.07 13.15 -13.32
CA LYS A 236 -16.17 14.63 -13.33
C LYS A 236 -14.83 15.33 -13.56
N THR A 237 -13.79 14.60 -13.97
CA THR A 237 -12.48 15.18 -14.26
C THR A 237 -12.38 15.63 -15.72
N LYS A 238 -11.47 16.57 -16.00
CA LYS A 238 -11.17 17.04 -17.35
C LYS A 238 -10.25 16.08 -18.14
N LEU A 239 -9.95 14.90 -17.59
CA LEU A 239 -9.06 13.91 -18.20
C LEU A 239 -9.65 13.38 -19.51
N THR A 240 -8.81 13.29 -20.53
CA THR A 240 -9.15 12.66 -21.81
C THR A 240 -9.36 11.16 -21.64
N PHE A 241 -9.97 10.50 -22.62
CA PHE A 241 -10.15 9.04 -22.59
C PHE A 241 -8.80 8.30 -22.46
N LYS A 242 -7.77 8.77 -23.17
CA LYS A 242 -6.41 8.20 -23.10
C LYS A 242 -5.81 8.31 -21.70
N GLU A 243 -5.92 9.49 -21.09
CA GLU A 243 -5.41 9.72 -19.73
C GLU A 243 -6.16 8.88 -18.68
N ARG A 244 -7.48 8.70 -18.84
CA ARG A 244 -8.27 7.79 -17.98
C ARG A 244 -7.80 6.35 -18.12
N LEU A 245 -7.58 5.88 -19.36
CA LEU A 245 -7.06 4.56 -19.62
C LEU A 245 -5.68 4.36 -18.98
N PHE A 246 -4.78 5.35 -19.14
CA PHE A 246 -3.47 5.31 -18.49
C PHE A 246 -3.59 5.23 -16.96
N THR A 247 -4.48 6.02 -16.38
CA THR A 247 -4.74 6.00 -14.93
C THR A 247 -5.22 4.63 -14.46
N ILE A 248 -6.12 3.96 -15.19
CA ILE A 248 -6.56 2.60 -14.89
C ILE A 248 -5.38 1.63 -14.92
N LEU A 249 -4.56 1.67 -15.95
CA LEU A 249 -3.40 0.78 -16.12
C LEU A 249 -2.36 0.98 -15.00
N ALA A 250 -2.16 2.22 -14.56
CA ALA A 250 -1.26 2.54 -13.46
C ALA A 250 -1.76 2.05 -12.09
N TYR A 251 -3.04 1.71 -11.96
CA TYR A 251 -3.63 1.16 -10.74
C TYR A 251 -3.70 -0.38 -10.70
N ILE A 252 -3.11 -1.07 -11.71
CA ILE A 252 -3.04 -2.54 -11.77
C ILE A 252 -1.96 -3.13 -10.87
N PRO A 253 -0.72 -2.57 -10.79
CA PRO A 253 0.40 -3.25 -10.14
C PRO A 253 0.16 -3.48 -8.64
N LYS A 254 0.43 -4.71 -8.20
CA LYS A 254 0.43 -5.14 -6.80
C LYS A 254 1.81 -5.71 -6.49
N ALA A 255 2.41 -5.32 -5.36
CA ALA A 255 3.71 -5.84 -4.96
C ALA A 255 3.97 -5.70 -3.45
N THR A 256 4.45 -4.55 -2.98
CA THR A 256 5.04 -4.36 -1.66
C THR A 256 4.08 -4.55 -0.50
N VAL A 257 2.85 -4.04 -0.60
CA VAL A 257 1.84 -4.22 0.45
C VAL A 257 1.43 -5.68 0.54
N GLN A 258 1.15 -6.32 -0.59
CA GLN A 258 0.81 -7.75 -0.64
C GLN A 258 1.93 -8.62 -0.06
N ALA A 259 3.19 -8.30 -0.36
CA ALA A 259 4.35 -8.99 0.20
C ALA A 259 4.48 -8.79 1.71
N SER A 260 4.23 -7.58 2.21
CA SER A 260 4.43 -7.24 3.62
C SER A 260 3.31 -7.76 4.54
N ILE A 261 2.05 -7.68 4.11
CA ILE A 261 0.92 -8.09 4.96
C ILE A 261 0.32 -9.44 4.58
N GLY A 262 0.57 -9.96 3.36
CA GLY A 262 0.01 -11.23 2.90
C GLY A 262 0.43 -12.44 3.72
N GLY A 263 1.60 -12.42 4.34
CA GLY A 263 2.09 -13.49 5.22
C GLY A 263 1.65 -13.38 6.68
N ILE A 264 1.07 -12.25 7.11
CA ILE A 264 0.73 -12.01 8.51
C ILE A 264 -0.35 -12.99 9.01
N ALA A 265 -1.40 -13.20 8.22
CA ALA A 265 -2.46 -14.15 8.58
C ALA A 265 -1.90 -15.58 8.79
N LEU A 266 -0.95 -16.01 7.97
CA LEU A 266 -0.28 -17.29 8.11
C LEU A 266 0.59 -17.33 9.37
N SER A 267 1.37 -16.30 9.65
CA SER A 267 2.22 -16.22 10.84
C SER A 267 1.45 -16.25 12.16
N LEU A 268 0.18 -15.82 12.13
CA LEU A 268 -0.75 -15.87 13.26
C LEU A 268 -1.52 -17.21 13.36
N GLY A 269 -1.26 -18.15 12.44
CA GLY A 269 -1.90 -19.46 12.44
C GLY A 269 -3.37 -19.45 12.05
N LEU A 270 -3.84 -18.42 11.32
CA LEU A 270 -5.22 -18.38 10.84
C LEU A 270 -5.47 -19.41 9.72
N SER A 271 -6.66 -20.00 9.71
CA SER A 271 -7.08 -21.01 8.72
C SER A 271 -6.93 -20.53 7.27
N CYS A 272 -7.24 -19.27 7.01
CA CYS A 272 -7.11 -18.63 5.70
C CYS A 272 -5.67 -18.17 5.36
N GLY A 273 -4.70 -18.33 6.27
CA GLY A 273 -3.37 -17.73 6.13
C GLY A 273 -2.62 -18.19 4.87
N SER A 274 -2.60 -19.50 4.58
CA SER A 274 -1.95 -20.05 3.38
C SER A 274 -2.65 -19.61 2.10
N ILE A 275 -3.98 -19.48 2.12
CA ILE A 275 -4.79 -18.98 1.01
C ILE A 275 -4.41 -17.53 0.70
N ILE A 276 -4.44 -16.66 1.70
CA ILE A 276 -4.14 -15.23 1.56
C ILE A 276 -2.73 -15.02 1.03
N LEU A 277 -1.74 -15.72 1.60
CA LEU A 277 -0.35 -15.63 1.15
C LEU A 277 -0.21 -16.05 -0.32
N THR A 278 -0.79 -17.20 -0.68
CA THR A 278 -0.64 -17.73 -2.05
C THR A 278 -1.30 -16.82 -3.09
N VAL A 279 -2.53 -16.35 -2.82
CA VAL A 279 -3.21 -15.42 -3.73
C VAL A 279 -2.45 -14.09 -3.84
N SER A 280 -1.89 -13.61 -2.73
CA SER A 280 -1.05 -12.41 -2.71
C SER A 280 0.18 -12.56 -3.60
N VAL A 281 0.90 -13.66 -3.49
CA VAL A 281 2.11 -13.90 -4.30
C VAL A 281 1.76 -14.07 -5.77
N ILE A 282 0.71 -14.81 -6.11
CA ILE A 282 0.24 -14.92 -7.50
C ILE A 282 -0.13 -13.54 -8.05
N SER A 283 -0.80 -12.71 -7.24
CA SER A 283 -1.14 -11.34 -7.66
C SER A 283 0.09 -10.50 -7.97
N ILE A 284 1.15 -10.58 -7.15
CA ILE A 284 2.41 -9.90 -7.38
C ILE A 284 3.06 -10.36 -8.68
N LEU A 285 3.23 -11.69 -8.83
CA LEU A 285 3.91 -12.28 -9.98
C LEU A 285 3.25 -11.92 -11.32
N ILE A 286 1.93 -11.76 -11.32
CA ILE A 286 1.18 -11.40 -12.53
C ILE A 286 1.15 -9.89 -12.73
N THR A 287 0.74 -9.13 -11.72
CA THR A 287 0.38 -7.72 -11.93
C THR A 287 1.57 -6.76 -11.88
N ALA A 288 2.62 -7.06 -11.11
CA ALA A 288 3.78 -6.18 -11.03
C ALA A 288 4.51 -6.06 -12.38
N PRO A 289 4.91 -7.16 -13.05
CA PRO A 289 5.57 -7.05 -14.35
C PRO A 289 4.63 -6.54 -15.43
N ILE A 290 3.37 -7.01 -15.47
CA ILE A 290 2.40 -6.55 -16.47
C ILE A 290 2.15 -5.04 -16.31
N GLY A 291 1.90 -4.57 -15.11
CA GLY A 291 1.66 -3.16 -14.85
C GLY A 291 2.88 -2.29 -15.16
N ALA A 292 4.09 -2.75 -14.81
CA ALA A 292 5.33 -2.08 -15.19
C ALA A 292 5.46 -1.90 -16.70
N ILE A 293 5.31 -3.00 -17.45
CA ILE A 293 5.39 -3.01 -18.92
C ILE A 293 4.32 -2.11 -19.54
N LEU A 294 3.08 -2.16 -19.02
CA LEU A 294 1.99 -1.32 -19.53
C LEU A 294 2.26 0.17 -19.30
N ILE A 295 2.73 0.56 -18.13
CA ILE A 295 3.07 1.95 -17.83
C ILE A 295 4.21 2.42 -18.75
N ASP A 296 5.29 1.65 -18.84
CA ASP A 296 6.48 2.04 -19.61
C ASP A 296 6.18 2.16 -21.12
N ASN A 297 5.42 1.21 -21.69
CA ASN A 297 5.16 1.19 -23.14
C ASN A 297 4.00 2.07 -23.59
N LEU A 298 3.05 2.38 -22.71
CA LEU A 298 1.84 3.11 -23.09
C LEU A 298 1.85 4.57 -22.61
N SER A 299 2.77 4.97 -21.76
CA SER A 299 2.88 6.35 -21.28
C SER A 299 2.99 7.36 -22.43
N SER A 300 3.91 7.13 -23.38
CA SER A 300 4.11 8.02 -24.55
C SER A 300 2.98 8.01 -25.56
N LYS A 301 2.09 6.99 -25.52
CA LYS A 301 0.94 6.87 -26.45
C LYS A 301 -0.35 7.44 -25.85
N LEU A 302 -0.46 7.42 -24.53
CA LEU A 302 -1.67 7.78 -23.80
C LEU A 302 -1.58 9.13 -23.08
N LEU A 303 -0.37 9.64 -22.86
CA LEU A 303 -0.12 10.93 -22.25
C LEU A 303 0.55 11.86 -23.26
N ASP A 304 0.07 13.09 -23.34
CA ASP A 304 0.71 14.11 -24.14
C ASP A 304 1.95 14.64 -23.43
N ARG A 305 3.00 14.91 -24.19
CA ARG A 305 4.20 15.57 -23.70
C ARG A 305 4.06 17.07 -23.90
N THR A 306 4.31 17.85 -22.87
CA THR A 306 4.30 19.31 -22.98
C THR A 306 5.69 19.76 -23.45
N ASP A 307 5.79 20.26 -24.67
CA ASP A 307 7.02 20.88 -25.19
C ASP A 307 7.31 22.20 -24.46
N LEU A 308 8.58 22.60 -24.44
CA LEU A 308 9.08 23.84 -23.82
C LEU A 308 8.59 25.07 -24.53
#